data_79c8f38e53b295a538237ff8f6bd11da
#
_entry.id   79c8f38e53b295a538237ff8f6bd11da
#
_cell.length_a   1.000
_cell.length_b   1.000
_cell.length_c   1.000
_cell.angle_alpha   90.00
_cell.angle_beta   90.00
_cell.angle_gamma   90.00
#
_symmetry.space_group_name_H-M   'P 1'
#
loop_
_entity.id
_entity.type
_entity.pdbx_description
1 polymer ?
#
loop_
_entity_poly.entity_id
_entity_poly.type
_entity_poly.pdbx_seq_one_letter_code
_entity_poly.pdbx_strand_id
1 'polypeptide(L)'
;TCLGPKAMLKMILDPMGGILLTNDGHAILREIEVAHPAAKSMIELSRAQDEEVGDGTTSVIILAGEVLAYSMPLLERNLHPVVIISAYKKALTRALQVIESISIPVNIEKDDEMLAIIRTSIGTKFVSRWSELMCRLALKAVRTVASIDPTVQRSVDSLSSGVTVDLKRYARVEKVPGGEIENSCVLDGVMLNKDVTHPKMRRRIENPRIILLDCSLEFKKGESQ
;
A
#
# COMPACT_ATOMS: atom_id res chain seq x y z
N THR A 1 15.23 12.71 -7.84
CA THR A 1 15.89 12.56 -6.52
C THR A 1 15.13 11.64 -5.55
N CYS A 2 13.87 11.27 -5.85
CA CYS A 2 13.03 10.38 -5.05
C CYS A 2 12.91 8.96 -5.62
N LEU A 3 13.50 8.69 -6.80
CA LEU A 3 13.44 7.40 -7.47
C LEU A 3 14.78 6.66 -7.38
N GLY A 4 14.71 5.36 -7.18
CA GLY A 4 15.83 4.44 -7.22
C GLY A 4 16.58 4.28 -5.90
N PRO A 5 17.67 3.47 -5.90
CA PRO A 5 18.37 3.06 -4.68
C PRO A 5 19.11 4.21 -3.98
N LYS A 6 19.35 5.31 -4.68
CA LYS A 6 19.95 6.53 -4.13
C LYS A 6 18.91 7.63 -3.86
N ALA A 7 17.65 7.24 -3.64
CA ALA A 7 16.59 8.18 -3.34
C ALA A 7 16.87 8.94 -2.04
N MET A 8 16.58 10.23 -2.05
CA MET A 8 16.79 11.13 -0.91
C MET A 8 15.45 11.43 -0.25
N LEU A 9 15.46 11.52 1.08
CA LEU A 9 14.29 12.00 1.82
C LEU A 9 14.05 13.47 1.53
N LYS A 10 12.79 13.84 1.35
CA LYS A 10 12.34 15.22 1.29
C LYS A 10 11.65 15.58 2.59
N MET A 11 11.89 16.80 3.04
CA MET A 11 11.19 17.38 4.18
C MET A 11 10.10 18.31 3.64
N ILE A 12 8.88 18.06 3.99
CA ILE A 12 7.71 18.83 3.55
C ILE A 12 7.00 19.33 4.80
N LEU A 13 6.57 20.58 4.76
CA LEU A 13 5.68 21.15 5.77
C LEU A 13 4.24 20.90 5.33
N ASP A 14 3.50 20.25 6.20
CA ASP A 14 2.06 20.10 6.11
C ASP A 14 1.36 21.47 6.34
N PRO A 15 0.18 21.73 5.75
CA PRO A 15 -0.59 22.94 6.02
C PRO A 15 -0.90 23.22 7.50
N MET A 16 -0.86 22.20 8.34
CA MET A 16 -1.04 22.32 9.80
C MET A 16 0.27 22.58 10.57
N GLY A 17 1.40 22.75 9.87
CA GLY A 17 2.72 22.99 10.48
C GLY A 17 3.44 21.71 10.93
N GLY A 18 2.93 20.54 10.61
CA GLY A 18 3.62 19.27 10.80
C GLY A 18 4.77 19.08 9.81
N ILE A 19 5.76 18.27 10.19
CA ILE A 19 6.90 17.94 9.34
C ILE A 19 6.74 16.51 8.82
N LEU A 20 6.69 16.34 7.50
CA LEU A 20 6.71 15.05 6.83
C LEU A 20 8.08 14.80 6.19
N LEU A 21 8.74 13.72 6.59
CA LEU A 21 9.98 13.24 5.97
C LEU A 21 9.70 11.99 5.16
N THR A 22 9.77 12.10 3.83
CA THR A 22 9.47 10.97 2.96
C THR A 22 10.22 11.07 1.62
N ASN A 23 10.38 9.94 0.93
CA ASN A 23 10.79 9.86 -0.46
C ASN A 23 9.70 9.22 -1.34
N ASP A 24 8.54 8.96 -0.79
CA ASP A 24 7.41 8.40 -1.51
C ASP A 24 6.71 9.44 -2.37
N GLY A 25 6.53 9.13 -3.67
CA GLY A 25 5.95 10.08 -4.62
C GLY A 25 4.52 10.48 -4.31
N HIS A 26 3.68 9.50 -3.92
CA HIS A 26 2.30 9.80 -3.54
C HIS A 26 2.22 10.67 -2.29
N ALA A 27 2.96 10.30 -1.23
CA ALA A 27 2.99 11.07 0.02
C ALA A 27 3.48 12.52 -0.20
N ILE A 28 4.49 12.72 -1.09
CA ILE A 28 4.96 14.06 -1.45
C ILE A 28 3.89 14.86 -2.17
N LEU A 29 3.28 14.27 -3.19
CA LEU A 29 2.34 14.98 -4.07
C LEU A 29 1.00 15.30 -3.39
N ARG A 30 0.62 14.51 -2.39
CA ARG A 30 -0.57 14.76 -1.59
C ARG A 30 -0.46 16.05 -0.77
N GLU A 31 0.74 16.36 -0.27
CA GLU A 31 0.97 17.55 0.55
C GLU A 31 1.27 18.81 -0.28
N ILE A 32 1.51 18.69 -1.58
CA ILE A 32 1.75 19.82 -2.47
C ILE A 32 0.44 20.38 -2.98
N GLU A 33 0.16 21.63 -2.69
CA GLU A 33 -0.98 22.33 -3.24
C GLU A 33 -0.75 22.71 -4.71
N VAL A 34 -1.57 22.17 -5.59
CA VAL A 34 -1.46 22.41 -7.05
C VAL A 34 -2.74 23.01 -7.58
N ALA A 35 -2.66 24.15 -8.25
CA ALA A 35 -3.82 24.84 -8.82
C ALA A 35 -4.23 24.29 -10.20
N HIS A 36 -3.28 23.84 -11.02
CA HIS A 36 -3.53 23.44 -12.40
C HIS A 36 -4.30 22.10 -12.51
N PRO A 37 -5.42 22.03 -13.27
CA PRO A 37 -6.24 20.82 -13.35
C PRO A 37 -5.51 19.58 -13.89
N ALA A 38 -4.66 19.73 -14.91
CA ALA A 38 -3.88 18.63 -15.45
C ALA A 38 -2.88 18.07 -14.44
N ALA A 39 -2.27 18.94 -13.62
CA ALA A 39 -1.36 18.48 -12.56
C ALA A 39 -2.14 17.75 -11.44
N LYS A 40 -3.37 18.18 -11.12
CA LYS A 40 -4.26 17.42 -10.21
C LYS A 40 -4.55 16.03 -10.76
N SER A 41 -4.80 15.88 -12.06
CA SER A 41 -5.01 14.56 -12.69
C SER A 41 -3.77 13.67 -12.57
N MET A 42 -2.56 14.23 -12.61
CA MET A 42 -1.33 13.48 -12.39
C MET A 42 -1.18 13.02 -10.94
N ILE A 43 -1.61 13.84 -9.98
CA ILE A 43 -1.64 13.44 -8.56
C ILE A 43 -2.63 12.29 -8.34
N GLU A 44 -3.83 12.37 -8.95
CA GLU A 44 -4.80 11.28 -8.89
C GLU A 44 -4.31 9.98 -9.52
N LEU A 45 -3.49 10.06 -10.57
CA LEU A 45 -2.84 8.88 -11.16
C LEU A 45 -1.90 8.19 -10.16
N SER A 46 -1.11 8.97 -9.41
CA SER A 46 -0.26 8.44 -8.35
C SER A 46 -1.08 7.83 -7.21
N ARG A 47 -2.18 8.48 -6.85
CA ARG A 47 -3.10 7.97 -5.83
C ARG A 47 -3.72 6.64 -6.24
N ALA A 48 -4.20 6.54 -7.48
CA ALA A 48 -4.75 5.28 -8.00
C ALA A 48 -3.72 4.14 -7.95
N GLN A 49 -2.46 4.42 -8.31
CA GLN A 49 -1.38 3.44 -8.21
C GLN A 49 -1.12 3.01 -6.75
N ASP A 50 -1.18 3.94 -5.80
CA ASP A 50 -1.02 3.63 -4.37
C ASP A 50 -2.18 2.78 -3.83
N GLU A 51 -3.39 3.05 -4.30
CA GLU A 51 -4.58 2.30 -3.89
C GLU A 51 -4.63 0.88 -4.46
N GLU A 52 -4.20 0.70 -5.71
CA GLU A 52 -4.26 -0.58 -6.44
C GLU A 52 -3.08 -1.50 -6.11
N VAL A 53 -1.87 -0.94 -6.04
CA VAL A 53 -0.62 -1.72 -5.95
C VAL A 53 0.17 -1.39 -4.67
N GLY A 54 0.15 -0.14 -4.21
CA GLY A 54 0.92 0.32 -3.05
C GLY A 54 2.40 0.58 -3.32
N ASP A 55 2.88 0.40 -4.55
CA ASP A 55 4.26 0.64 -4.96
C ASP A 55 4.32 1.23 -6.37
N GLY A 56 5.47 1.82 -6.74
CA GLY A 56 5.68 2.41 -8.06
C GLY A 56 4.99 3.76 -8.27
N THR A 57 4.52 4.42 -7.24
CA THR A 57 3.82 5.71 -7.30
C THR A 57 4.65 6.80 -7.96
N THR A 58 5.95 6.87 -7.63
CA THR A 58 6.90 7.81 -8.25
C THR A 58 7.17 7.45 -9.70
N SER A 59 7.32 6.16 -10.01
CA SER A 59 7.61 5.68 -11.37
C SER A 59 6.49 5.99 -12.34
N VAL A 60 5.24 5.81 -11.92
CA VAL A 60 4.06 6.08 -12.76
C VAL A 60 3.98 7.55 -13.15
N ILE A 61 4.26 8.48 -12.22
CA ILE A 61 4.22 9.92 -12.50
C ILE A 61 5.34 10.32 -13.45
N ILE A 62 6.56 9.83 -13.21
CA ILE A 62 7.70 10.12 -14.08
C ILE A 62 7.40 9.60 -15.50
N LEU A 63 6.93 8.37 -15.62
CA LEU A 63 6.58 7.78 -16.90
C LEU A 63 5.50 8.58 -17.63
N ALA A 64 4.43 8.98 -16.93
CA ALA A 64 3.36 9.80 -17.50
C ALA A 64 3.88 11.18 -17.92
N GLY A 65 4.72 11.80 -17.11
CA GLY A 65 5.36 13.07 -17.43
C GLY A 65 6.22 12.98 -18.69
N GLU A 66 7.04 11.95 -18.83
CA GLU A 66 7.88 11.71 -20.00
C GLU A 66 7.04 11.46 -21.26
N VAL A 67 5.97 10.66 -21.17
CA VAL A 67 5.03 10.44 -22.29
C VAL A 67 4.44 11.77 -22.76
N LEU A 68 4.03 12.65 -21.85
CA LEU A 68 3.52 13.96 -22.19
C LEU A 68 4.62 14.87 -22.80
N ALA A 69 5.83 14.86 -22.24
CA ALA A 69 6.95 15.64 -22.76
C ALA A 69 7.29 15.23 -24.21
N TYR A 70 7.32 13.93 -24.51
CA TYR A 70 7.52 13.44 -25.88
C TYR A 70 6.35 13.76 -26.82
N SER A 71 5.16 14.04 -26.30
CA SER A 71 4.01 14.46 -27.12
C SER A 71 4.13 15.91 -27.60
N MET A 72 4.79 16.77 -26.85
CA MET A 72 4.87 18.22 -27.17
C MET A 72 5.46 18.51 -28.56
N PRO A 73 6.65 17.97 -28.95
CA PRO A 73 7.20 18.19 -30.28
C PRO A 73 6.32 17.65 -31.41
N LEU A 74 5.50 16.64 -31.13
CA LEU A 74 4.57 16.09 -32.14
C LEU A 74 3.40 17.03 -32.37
N LEU A 75 2.89 17.65 -31.31
CA LEU A 75 1.85 18.68 -31.38
C LEU A 75 2.35 19.93 -32.09
N GLU A 76 3.58 20.35 -31.84
CA GLU A 76 4.21 21.49 -32.54
C GLU A 76 4.36 21.25 -34.06
N ARG A 77 4.51 19.99 -34.47
CA ARG A 77 4.48 19.57 -35.87
C ARG A 77 3.09 19.42 -36.45
N ASN A 78 2.04 19.91 -35.76
CA ASN A 78 0.64 19.84 -36.14
C ASN A 78 0.07 18.41 -36.30
N LEU A 79 0.64 17.41 -35.64
CA LEU A 79 0.03 16.10 -35.57
C LEU A 79 -1.21 16.15 -34.67
N HIS A 80 -2.30 15.62 -35.18
CA HIS A 80 -3.56 15.64 -34.43
C HIS A 80 -3.49 14.79 -33.16
N PRO A 81 -3.94 15.26 -31.98
CA PRO A 81 -3.86 14.53 -30.72
C PRO A 81 -4.42 13.11 -30.77
N VAL A 82 -5.50 12.88 -31.51
CA VAL A 82 -6.11 11.55 -31.68
C VAL A 82 -5.14 10.54 -32.32
N VAL A 83 -4.29 10.96 -33.25
CA VAL A 83 -3.28 10.10 -33.88
C VAL A 83 -2.22 9.70 -32.84
N ILE A 84 -1.77 10.67 -32.02
CA ILE A 84 -0.79 10.44 -30.97
C ILE A 84 -1.36 9.46 -29.94
N ILE A 85 -2.60 9.66 -29.48
CA ILE A 85 -3.28 8.77 -28.54
C ILE A 85 -3.42 7.36 -29.10
N SER A 86 -3.79 7.22 -30.39
CA SER A 86 -3.89 5.92 -31.05
C SER A 86 -2.55 5.20 -31.11
N ALA A 87 -1.47 5.93 -31.38
CA ALA A 87 -0.10 5.37 -31.36
C ALA A 87 0.30 4.88 -29.97
N TYR A 88 0.01 5.65 -28.92
CA TYR A 88 0.29 5.25 -27.54
C TYR A 88 -0.53 4.03 -27.09
N LYS A 89 -1.78 3.89 -27.50
CA LYS A 89 -2.57 2.68 -27.24
C LYS A 89 -1.93 1.44 -27.88
N LYS A 90 -1.46 1.55 -29.12
CA LYS A 90 -0.73 0.45 -29.79
C LYS A 90 0.60 0.13 -29.08
N ALA A 91 1.33 1.17 -28.67
CA ALA A 91 2.56 1.01 -27.92
C ALA A 91 2.33 0.31 -26.57
N LEU A 92 1.27 0.68 -25.85
CA LEU A 92 0.87 0.03 -24.60
C LEU A 92 0.61 -1.48 -24.82
N THR A 93 -0.21 -1.83 -25.80
CA THR A 93 -0.47 -3.25 -26.11
C THR A 93 0.82 -4.02 -26.38
N ARG A 94 1.73 -3.42 -27.14
CA ARG A 94 3.01 -4.06 -27.43
C ARG A 94 3.90 -4.15 -26.19
N ALA A 95 3.94 -3.11 -25.35
CA ALA A 95 4.70 -3.10 -24.12
C ALA A 95 4.23 -4.19 -23.15
N LEU A 96 2.92 -4.38 -23.00
CA LEU A 96 2.36 -5.44 -22.16
C LEU A 96 2.76 -6.84 -22.65
N GLN A 97 2.72 -7.10 -23.97
CA GLN A 97 3.18 -8.36 -24.54
C GLN A 97 4.67 -8.62 -24.27
N VAL A 98 5.50 -7.58 -24.37
CA VAL A 98 6.93 -7.70 -24.07
C VAL A 98 7.15 -7.99 -22.58
N ILE A 99 6.47 -7.26 -21.69
CA ILE A 99 6.56 -7.50 -20.24
C ILE A 99 6.18 -8.94 -19.91
N GLU A 100 5.08 -9.43 -20.47
CA GLU A 100 4.65 -10.82 -20.27
C GLU A 100 5.71 -11.83 -20.73
N SER A 101 6.34 -11.59 -21.88
CA SER A 101 7.38 -12.47 -22.44
C SER A 101 8.67 -12.50 -21.63
N ILE A 102 9.01 -11.42 -20.92
CA ILE A 102 10.23 -11.30 -20.09
C ILE A 102 9.98 -11.53 -18.61
N SER A 103 8.73 -11.70 -18.18
CA SER A 103 8.39 -11.93 -16.79
C SER A 103 8.96 -13.25 -16.28
N ILE A 104 9.48 -13.23 -15.06
CA ILE A 104 10.02 -14.41 -14.38
C ILE A 104 8.95 -14.92 -13.44
N PRO A 105 8.52 -16.19 -13.56
CA PRO A 105 7.56 -16.77 -12.62
C PRO A 105 8.15 -16.87 -11.21
N VAL A 106 7.37 -16.49 -10.22
CA VAL A 106 7.76 -16.51 -8.82
C VAL A 106 6.92 -17.54 -8.06
N ASN A 107 7.57 -18.32 -7.20
CA ASN A 107 6.87 -19.25 -6.34
C ASN A 107 6.47 -18.58 -5.02
N ILE A 108 5.16 -18.37 -4.83
CA ILE A 108 4.57 -17.70 -3.66
C ILE A 108 4.82 -18.51 -2.36
N GLU A 109 4.99 -19.82 -2.46
CA GLU A 109 5.21 -20.69 -1.29
C GLU A 109 6.64 -20.59 -0.74
N LYS A 110 7.60 -20.16 -1.56
CA LYS A 110 8.99 -20.03 -1.15
C LYS A 110 9.26 -18.69 -0.48
N ASP A 111 9.56 -18.74 0.79
CA ASP A 111 9.85 -17.55 1.61
C ASP A 111 11.01 -16.73 1.07
N ASP A 112 12.09 -17.37 0.63
CA ASP A 112 13.29 -16.70 0.15
C ASP A 112 13.02 -15.85 -1.10
N GLU A 113 12.24 -16.38 -2.07
CA GLU A 113 11.84 -15.67 -3.27
C GLU A 113 10.94 -14.47 -2.92
N MET A 114 9.96 -14.68 -2.03
CA MET A 114 9.06 -13.62 -1.57
C MET A 114 9.82 -12.53 -0.79
N LEU A 115 10.72 -12.90 0.11
CA LEU A 115 11.54 -11.94 0.85
C LEU A 115 12.46 -11.13 -0.07
N ALA A 116 12.99 -11.73 -1.14
CA ALA A 116 13.78 -11.01 -2.13
C ALA A 116 12.96 -9.92 -2.85
N ILE A 117 11.71 -10.23 -3.25
CA ILE A 117 10.80 -9.27 -3.89
C ILE A 117 10.46 -8.14 -2.92
N ILE A 118 10.05 -8.46 -1.69
CA ILE A 118 9.72 -7.46 -0.67
C ILE A 118 10.93 -6.55 -0.40
N ARG A 119 12.13 -7.12 -0.36
CA ARG A 119 13.38 -6.35 -0.15
C ARG A 119 13.61 -5.34 -1.26
N THR A 120 13.28 -5.65 -2.52
CA THR A 120 13.42 -4.68 -3.62
C THR A 120 12.48 -3.49 -3.46
N SER A 121 11.26 -3.71 -2.99
CA SER A 121 10.26 -2.66 -2.75
C SER A 121 10.64 -1.77 -1.55
N ILE A 122 11.12 -2.35 -0.46
CA ILE A 122 11.49 -1.64 0.78
C ILE A 122 12.87 -0.97 0.67
N GLY A 123 13.74 -1.47 -0.19
CA GLY A 123 15.16 -1.08 -0.24
C GLY A 123 15.44 0.39 -0.51
N THR A 124 14.50 1.12 -1.10
CA THR A 124 14.58 2.56 -1.36
C THR A 124 13.96 3.43 -0.26
N LYS A 125 13.30 2.81 0.70
CA LYS A 125 12.58 3.51 1.78
C LYS A 125 13.45 3.65 3.02
N PHE A 126 13.07 4.57 3.93
CA PHE A 126 13.80 4.79 5.18
C PHE A 126 13.94 3.52 6.04
N VAL A 127 12.94 2.67 5.99
CA VAL A 127 12.91 1.39 6.73
C VAL A 127 13.91 0.34 6.23
N SER A 128 14.63 0.61 5.14
CA SER A 128 15.67 -0.28 4.61
C SER A 128 16.78 -0.62 5.63
N ARG A 129 16.97 0.24 6.63
CA ARG A 129 17.90 -0.01 7.77
C ARG A 129 17.51 -1.26 8.57
N TRP A 130 16.23 -1.59 8.64
CA TRP A 130 15.65 -2.77 9.29
C TRP A 130 15.06 -3.74 8.28
N SER A 131 15.64 -3.79 7.10
CA SER A 131 15.10 -4.50 5.93
C SER A 131 14.70 -5.94 6.23
N GLU A 132 15.54 -6.71 6.93
CA GLU A 132 15.25 -8.11 7.22
C GLU A 132 14.02 -8.27 8.12
N LEU A 133 13.93 -7.49 9.20
CA LEU A 133 12.80 -7.49 10.10
C LEU A 133 11.52 -7.08 9.35
N MET A 134 11.57 -5.96 8.62
CA MET A 134 10.41 -5.41 7.91
C MET A 134 9.92 -6.34 6.80
N CYS A 135 10.82 -7.00 6.07
CA CYS A 135 10.43 -7.99 5.06
C CYS A 135 9.69 -9.18 5.69
N ARG A 136 10.19 -9.70 6.81
CA ARG A 136 9.52 -10.80 7.52
C ARG A 136 8.15 -10.40 8.09
N LEU A 137 8.06 -9.19 8.67
CA LEU A 137 6.80 -8.66 9.18
C LEU A 137 5.78 -8.47 8.05
N ALA A 138 6.19 -7.89 6.92
CA ALA A 138 5.33 -7.70 5.75
C ALA A 138 4.83 -9.05 5.21
N LEU A 139 5.72 -10.03 5.02
CA LEU A 139 5.34 -11.36 4.55
C LEU A 139 4.36 -12.04 5.50
N LYS A 140 4.63 -12.00 6.80
CA LYS A 140 3.74 -12.57 7.82
C LYS A 140 2.37 -11.88 7.82
N ALA A 141 2.34 -10.54 7.77
CA ALA A 141 1.10 -9.77 7.75
C ALA A 141 0.23 -10.11 6.53
N VAL A 142 0.83 -10.14 5.35
CA VAL A 142 0.12 -10.48 4.10
C VAL A 142 -0.45 -11.90 4.16
N ARG A 143 0.35 -12.89 4.60
CA ARG A 143 -0.12 -14.27 4.73
C ARG A 143 -1.21 -14.46 5.77
N THR A 144 -1.19 -13.68 6.84
CA THR A 144 -2.24 -13.73 7.89
C THR A 144 -3.57 -13.18 7.38
N VAL A 145 -3.51 -12.17 6.49
CA VAL A 145 -4.71 -11.52 5.93
C VAL A 145 -5.20 -12.19 4.65
N ALA A 146 -4.32 -12.91 3.95
CA ALA A 146 -4.67 -13.59 2.71
C ALA A 146 -5.79 -14.60 2.94
N SER A 147 -6.91 -14.42 2.27
CA SER A 147 -8.05 -15.34 2.30
C SER A 147 -8.27 -15.96 0.93
N ILE A 148 -8.53 -17.27 0.92
CA ILE A 148 -8.95 -17.97 -0.28
C ILE A 148 -10.46 -17.80 -0.38
N ASP A 149 -10.93 -17.09 -1.39
CA ASP A 149 -12.36 -16.93 -1.64
C ASP A 149 -12.86 -18.17 -2.41
N PRO A 150 -13.66 -19.05 -1.77
CA PRO A 150 -14.17 -20.26 -2.42
C PRO A 150 -15.19 -19.96 -3.52
N THR A 151 -15.69 -18.74 -3.62
CA THR A 151 -16.72 -18.34 -4.60
C THR A 151 -16.13 -17.90 -5.94
N VAL A 152 -14.85 -17.58 -5.99
CA VAL A 152 -14.17 -17.26 -7.25
C VAL A 152 -13.89 -18.57 -8.00
N GLN A 153 -14.82 -18.99 -8.82
CA GLN A 153 -14.60 -20.08 -9.77
C GLN A 153 -13.39 -19.76 -10.62
N ARG A 154 -12.45 -20.70 -10.67
CA ARG A 154 -11.27 -20.66 -11.52
C ARG A 154 -11.69 -20.47 -12.99
N SER A 155 -11.85 -19.25 -13.43
CA SER A 155 -11.86 -18.94 -14.85
C SER A 155 -10.45 -19.18 -15.38
N VAL A 156 -10.33 -20.03 -16.34
CA VAL A 156 -9.07 -20.54 -16.92
C VAL A 156 -8.18 -19.44 -17.51
N ASP A 157 -8.70 -18.21 -17.64
CA ASP A 157 -8.03 -17.07 -18.28
C ASP A 157 -7.56 -15.96 -17.32
N SER A 158 -7.73 -16.12 -16.01
CA SER A 158 -7.22 -15.12 -15.05
C SER A 158 -6.05 -15.69 -14.24
N LEU A 159 -4.90 -15.05 -14.35
CA LEU A 159 -3.71 -15.24 -13.51
C LEU A 159 -3.99 -14.99 -12.01
N SER A 160 -5.20 -14.66 -11.62
CA SER A 160 -5.59 -14.45 -10.23
C SER A 160 -5.92 -15.79 -9.58
N SER A 161 -5.04 -16.26 -8.75
CA SER A 161 -5.14 -17.49 -7.95
C SER A 161 -6.25 -17.44 -6.89
N GLY A 162 -7.40 -16.86 -7.11
CA GLY A 162 -8.52 -16.86 -6.15
C GLY A 162 -8.19 -16.41 -4.70
N VAL A 163 -7.00 -15.85 -4.50
CA VAL A 163 -6.56 -15.31 -3.21
C VAL A 163 -6.84 -13.81 -3.19
N THR A 164 -7.66 -13.41 -2.24
CA THR A 164 -7.95 -11.99 -1.99
C THR A 164 -7.14 -11.51 -0.81
N VAL A 165 -6.47 -10.37 -0.95
CA VAL A 165 -5.68 -9.75 0.12
C VAL A 165 -6.17 -8.32 0.31
N ASP A 166 -6.93 -8.07 1.36
CA ASP A 166 -7.39 -6.73 1.73
C ASP A 166 -6.65 -6.25 2.99
N LEU A 167 -5.49 -5.62 2.75
CA LEU A 167 -4.66 -5.08 3.83
C LEU A 167 -5.29 -3.85 4.50
N LYS A 168 -6.02 -3.03 3.76
CA LYS A 168 -6.63 -1.79 4.30
C LYS A 168 -7.66 -2.10 5.38
N ARG A 169 -8.40 -3.18 5.21
CA ARG A 169 -9.47 -3.58 6.12
C ARG A 169 -8.98 -4.45 7.28
N TYR A 170 -8.06 -5.37 7.02
CA TYR A 170 -7.70 -6.42 7.97
C TYR A 170 -6.31 -6.28 8.59
N ALA A 171 -5.41 -5.49 8.02
CA ALA A 171 -4.08 -5.24 8.58
C ALA A 171 -3.98 -3.82 9.13
N ARG A 172 -4.18 -3.67 10.43
CA ARG A 172 -4.07 -2.38 11.10
C ARG A 172 -2.68 -2.21 11.69
N VAL A 173 -2.01 -1.11 11.33
CA VAL A 173 -0.71 -0.73 11.90
C VAL A 173 -0.94 0.23 13.05
N GLU A 174 -0.54 -0.20 14.25
CA GLU A 174 -0.59 0.64 15.43
C GLU A 174 0.82 1.07 15.85
N LYS A 175 0.97 2.36 16.15
CA LYS A 175 2.23 2.94 16.62
C LYS A 175 2.20 2.98 18.13
N VAL A 176 3.07 2.20 18.78
CA VAL A 176 3.19 2.17 20.23
C VAL A 176 4.43 2.97 20.62
N PRO A 177 4.30 4.16 21.23
CA PRO A 177 5.43 4.97 21.62
C PRO A 177 6.18 4.34 22.81
N GLY A 178 7.47 4.63 22.93
CA GLY A 178 8.31 4.19 24.05
C GLY A 178 9.01 2.86 23.87
N GLY A 179 8.90 2.23 22.69
CA GLY A 179 9.63 1.02 22.31
C GLY A 179 10.68 1.27 21.24
N GLU A 180 11.38 0.21 20.86
CA GLU A 180 12.32 0.18 19.74
C GLU A 180 11.64 -0.43 18.51
N ILE A 181 12.11 -0.05 17.31
CA ILE A 181 11.57 -0.57 16.04
C ILE A 181 11.77 -2.08 15.95
N GLU A 182 12.86 -2.59 16.52
CA GLU A 182 13.22 -4.00 16.56
C GLU A 182 12.20 -4.87 17.31
N ASN A 183 11.44 -4.27 18.21
CA ASN A 183 10.37 -4.93 18.97
C ASN A 183 9.03 -4.99 18.19
N SER A 184 8.98 -4.45 16.98
CA SER A 184 7.79 -4.51 16.13
C SER A 184 7.46 -5.96 15.77
N CYS A 185 6.18 -6.32 15.87
CA CYS A 185 5.73 -7.68 15.58
C CYS A 185 4.35 -7.69 14.92
N VAL A 186 4.07 -8.76 14.19
CA VAL A 186 2.73 -9.05 13.67
C VAL A 186 2.03 -9.97 14.68
N LEU A 187 0.89 -9.53 15.18
CA LEU A 187 0.05 -10.30 16.10
C LEU A 187 -0.86 -11.26 15.33
N ASP A 188 -0.94 -12.48 15.81
CA ASP A 188 -1.92 -13.47 15.31
C ASP A 188 -3.23 -13.31 16.12
N GLY A 189 -3.86 -12.15 15.97
CA GLY A 189 -5.05 -11.79 16.76
C GLY A 189 -5.37 -10.31 16.64
N VAL A 190 -6.19 -9.82 17.54
CA VAL A 190 -6.67 -8.44 17.55
C VAL A 190 -6.11 -7.70 18.76
N MET A 191 -5.59 -6.50 18.53
CA MET A 191 -5.19 -5.58 19.58
C MET A 191 -6.29 -4.54 19.79
N LEU A 192 -6.77 -4.44 21.01
CA LEU A 192 -7.76 -3.44 21.42
C LEU A 192 -7.06 -2.39 22.27
N ASN A 193 -7.20 -1.12 21.92
CA ASN A 193 -6.68 -0.01 22.74
C ASN A 193 -7.63 0.25 23.93
N LYS A 194 -7.77 -0.76 24.76
CA LYS A 194 -8.60 -0.74 25.98
C LYS A 194 -7.86 -1.46 27.11
N ASP A 195 -8.00 -0.96 28.31
CA ASP A 195 -7.54 -1.65 29.53
C ASP A 195 -8.73 -2.36 30.20
N VAL A 196 -8.42 -3.17 31.22
CA VAL A 196 -9.45 -3.82 32.04
C VAL A 196 -10.30 -2.76 32.73
N THR A 197 -11.60 -2.97 32.81
CA THR A 197 -12.54 -1.99 33.37
C THR A 197 -12.50 -1.93 34.90
N HIS A 198 -11.97 -2.96 35.58
CA HIS A 198 -11.90 -3.03 37.00
C HIS A 198 -10.55 -3.58 37.48
N PRO A 199 -9.93 -3.01 38.54
CA PRO A 199 -8.59 -3.41 39.02
C PRO A 199 -8.48 -4.91 39.44
N LYS A 200 -9.58 -5.53 39.85
CA LYS A 200 -9.64 -6.95 40.24
C LYS A 200 -9.75 -7.89 39.04
N MET A 201 -9.93 -7.38 37.81
CA MET A 201 -9.96 -8.23 36.63
C MET A 201 -8.56 -8.72 36.31
N ARG A 202 -8.47 -9.98 35.85
CA ARG A 202 -7.20 -10.58 35.44
C ARG A 202 -6.72 -9.92 34.15
N ARG A 203 -5.45 -9.47 34.12
CA ARG A 203 -4.81 -8.88 32.94
C ARG A 203 -4.32 -9.94 31.94
N ARG A 204 -4.13 -11.17 32.38
CA ARG A 204 -3.72 -12.29 31.54
C ARG A 204 -4.58 -13.49 31.86
N ILE A 205 -5.14 -14.09 30.82
CA ILE A 205 -5.96 -15.30 30.89
C ILE A 205 -5.42 -16.29 29.86
N GLU A 206 -5.03 -17.46 30.31
CA GLU A 206 -4.58 -18.55 29.44
C GLU A 206 -5.80 -19.40 29.02
N ASN A 207 -5.86 -19.76 27.73
CA ASN A 207 -7.00 -20.48 27.14
C ASN A 207 -8.35 -19.80 27.38
N PRO A 208 -8.52 -18.52 26.98
CA PRO A 208 -9.71 -17.77 27.29
C PRO A 208 -10.95 -18.33 26.55
N ARG A 209 -12.09 -18.27 27.22
CA ARG A 209 -13.40 -18.36 26.54
C ARG A 209 -13.88 -16.94 26.31
N ILE A 210 -14.12 -16.59 25.03
CA ILE A 210 -14.49 -15.24 24.61
C ILE A 210 -15.95 -15.22 24.23
N ILE A 211 -16.70 -14.25 24.77
CA ILE A 211 -18.07 -13.96 24.37
C ILE A 211 -18.06 -12.62 23.66
N LEU A 212 -18.55 -12.61 22.43
CA LEU A 212 -18.75 -11.40 21.64
C LEU A 212 -20.22 -10.99 21.76
N LEU A 213 -20.46 -9.76 22.22
CA LEU A 213 -21.79 -9.22 22.41
C LEU A 213 -21.96 -7.96 21.53
N ASP A 214 -23.07 -7.90 20.84
CA ASP A 214 -23.50 -6.72 20.06
C ASP A 214 -24.55 -5.89 20.83
N CYS A 215 -24.51 -5.95 22.14
CA CYS A 215 -25.39 -5.18 23.02
C CYS A 215 -24.57 -4.57 24.17
N SER A 216 -25.00 -3.41 24.67
CA SER A 216 -24.43 -2.81 25.86
C SER A 216 -24.82 -3.63 27.11
N LEU A 217 -23.81 -3.86 27.97
CA LEU A 217 -24.03 -4.48 29.28
C LEU A 217 -24.33 -3.43 30.35
N GLU A 218 -25.24 -2.51 30.03
CA GLU A 218 -25.66 -1.46 30.97
C GLU A 218 -26.97 -1.79 31.66
N PHE A 219 -27.04 -1.46 32.93
CA PHE A 219 -28.30 -1.54 33.65
C PHE A 219 -29.22 -0.42 33.13
N LYS A 220 -30.30 -0.79 32.45
CA LYS A 220 -31.36 0.17 32.12
C LYS A 220 -32.04 0.59 33.39
N LYS A 221 -31.84 1.83 33.82
CA LYS A 221 -32.69 2.46 34.82
C LYS A 221 -34.14 2.34 34.33
N GLY A 222 -35.00 1.65 35.08
CA GLY A 222 -36.43 1.66 34.84
C GLY A 222 -36.91 3.11 34.89
N GLU A 223 -37.76 3.49 33.93
CA GLU A 223 -38.46 4.77 33.98
C GLU A 223 -39.20 4.83 35.34
N SER A 224 -38.74 5.73 36.21
CA SER A 224 -39.50 6.06 37.41
C SER A 224 -40.80 6.75 36.97
N GLN A 225 -41.90 6.06 37.11
CA GLN A 225 -43.23 6.68 37.05
C GLN A 225 -43.37 7.73 38.15
#